data_fcff1245b2a479083e578c430009be50
#
_entry.id   fcff1245b2a479083e578c430009be50
#
_cell.length_a   1.000
_cell.length_b   1.000
_cell.length_c   1.000
_cell.angle_alpha   90.00
_cell.angle_beta   90.00
_cell.angle_gamma   90.00
#
_symmetry.space_group_name_H-M   'P 1'
#
loop_
_entity.id
_entity.type
_entity.pdbx_description
1 polymer ?
#
loop_
_entity_poly.entity_id
_entity_poly.type
_entity_poly.pdbx_seq_one_letter_code
_entity_poly.pdbx_strand_id
1 'polypeptide(L)'
;MKTLVLLFALASLAFAADISGKWTFDVVLDAGGGSPGFEFTQSGETLTGMYHGQFGDAKLTGTVKGDKVEFTFGTEAGSAKYSGTLDGAAKMKGTVDYGELGKGTFTAAKK
;
A
#
# COMPACT_ATOMS: atom_id res chain seq x y z
N MET A 1 -35.30 -10.74 -13.29
CA MET A 1 -34.53 -10.20 -14.40
C MET A 1 -33.84 -8.90 -14.02
N LYS A 2 -34.64 -7.89 -13.78
CA LYS A 2 -34.04 -6.59 -13.45
C LYS A 2 -33.24 -6.60 -12.17
N THR A 3 -33.63 -7.45 -11.26
CA THR A 3 -32.94 -7.56 -9.99
C THR A 3 -31.50 -8.03 -10.13
N LEU A 4 -31.20 -8.76 -11.20
CA LEU A 4 -29.83 -9.23 -11.43
C LEU A 4 -28.87 -8.08 -11.65
N VAL A 5 -29.33 -7.05 -12.33
CA VAL A 5 -28.50 -5.89 -12.59
C VAL A 5 -28.12 -5.19 -11.29
N LEU A 6 -29.05 -5.14 -10.37
CA LEU A 6 -28.78 -4.52 -9.07
C LEU A 6 -27.73 -5.28 -8.28
N LEU A 7 -27.72 -6.60 -8.41
CA LEU A 7 -26.74 -7.41 -7.72
C LEU A 7 -25.33 -7.11 -8.21
N PHE A 8 -25.16 -6.83 -9.46
CA PHE A 8 -23.85 -6.46 -9.96
C PHE A 8 -23.33 -5.20 -9.31
N ALA A 9 -24.19 -4.21 -9.19
CA ALA A 9 -23.77 -2.96 -8.57
C ALA A 9 -23.30 -3.18 -7.14
N LEU A 10 -23.99 -4.01 -6.40
CA LEU A 10 -23.60 -4.31 -5.03
C LEU A 10 -22.28 -5.05 -4.98
N ALA A 11 -22.08 -5.99 -5.90
CA ALA A 11 -20.84 -6.75 -5.91
C ALA A 11 -19.64 -5.87 -6.13
N SER A 12 -19.73 -4.87 -7.00
CA SER A 12 -18.61 -3.98 -7.25
C SER A 12 -18.25 -3.14 -6.04
N LEU A 13 -19.23 -2.81 -5.21
CA LEU A 13 -18.98 -2.06 -3.99
C LEU A 13 -18.25 -2.90 -2.93
N ALA A 14 -18.48 -4.19 -2.96
CA ALA A 14 -17.90 -5.09 -1.97
C ALA A 14 -16.39 -5.24 -2.10
N PHE A 15 -15.79 -4.78 -3.21
CA PHE A 15 -14.36 -4.93 -3.42
C PHE A 15 -13.52 -3.84 -2.79
N ALA A 16 -14.15 -2.78 -2.34
CA ALA A 16 -13.40 -1.65 -1.82
C ALA A 16 -13.01 -1.90 -0.36
N ALA A 17 -11.93 -2.65 -0.15
CA ALA A 17 -11.37 -2.77 1.18
C ALA A 17 -10.84 -1.41 1.59
N ASP A 18 -11.08 -1.04 2.83
CA ASP A 18 -10.56 0.22 3.37
C ASP A 18 -9.31 -0.10 4.18
N ILE A 19 -8.17 0.35 3.66
CA ILE A 19 -6.90 0.13 4.33
C ILE A 19 -6.44 1.32 5.14
N SER A 20 -7.30 2.31 5.34
CA SER A 20 -6.96 3.47 6.17
C SER A 20 -6.55 3.04 7.56
N GLY A 21 -5.53 3.70 8.10
CA GLY A 21 -5.02 3.43 9.43
C GLY A 21 -3.51 3.28 9.43
N LYS A 22 -2.99 2.80 10.55
CA LYS A 22 -1.56 2.63 10.74
C LYS A 22 -1.15 1.21 10.40
N TRP A 23 -0.02 1.11 9.72
CA TRP A 23 0.53 -0.17 9.26
C TRP A 23 1.99 -0.27 9.64
N THR A 24 2.45 -1.50 9.87
CA THR A 24 3.86 -1.80 10.04
C THR A 24 4.29 -2.66 8.86
N PHE A 25 5.37 -2.26 8.21
CA PHE A 25 5.93 -2.98 7.08
C PHE A 25 7.27 -3.60 7.49
N ASP A 26 7.53 -4.79 6.97
CA ASP A 26 8.84 -5.41 7.05
C ASP A 26 9.39 -5.48 5.63
N VAL A 27 10.47 -4.76 5.40
CA VAL A 27 11.06 -4.58 4.07
C VAL A 27 12.40 -5.26 4.01
N VAL A 28 12.64 -6.04 2.95
CA VAL A 28 13.92 -6.69 2.71
C VAL A 28 14.43 -6.25 1.35
N LEU A 29 15.55 -5.55 1.34
CA LEU A 29 16.23 -5.09 0.13
C LEU A 29 17.56 -5.84 0.00
N ASP A 30 18.17 -5.75 -1.18
CA ASP A 30 19.51 -6.31 -1.38
C ASP A 30 20.52 -5.66 -0.44
N ALA A 31 20.36 -4.39 -0.15
CA ALA A 31 21.27 -3.65 0.71
C ALA A 31 20.92 -3.75 2.19
N GLY A 32 19.90 -4.52 2.55
CA GLY A 32 19.44 -4.64 3.93
C GLY A 32 17.96 -4.29 4.01
N GLY A 33 17.40 -4.37 5.21
CA GLY A 33 15.99 -4.17 5.40
C GLY A 33 15.67 -3.18 6.50
N GLY A 34 14.38 -3.04 6.77
CA GLY A 34 13.90 -2.19 7.83
C GLY A 34 12.42 -2.43 8.08
N SER A 35 11.90 -1.76 9.08
CA SER A 35 10.51 -1.90 9.49
C SER A 35 9.83 -0.53 9.58
N PRO A 36 9.60 0.13 8.44
CA PRO A 36 8.97 1.45 8.46
C PRO A 36 7.51 1.36 8.85
N GLY A 37 7.01 2.44 9.41
CA GLY A 37 5.59 2.61 9.66
C GLY A 37 4.96 3.43 8.57
N PHE A 38 3.69 3.15 8.30
CA PHE A 38 2.92 3.90 7.33
C PHE A 38 1.58 4.26 7.93
N GLU A 39 1.08 5.42 7.54
CA GLU A 39 -0.29 5.81 7.84
C GLU A 39 -0.98 6.02 6.51
N PHE A 40 -2.10 5.35 6.31
CA PHE A 40 -2.84 5.45 5.06
C PHE A 40 -4.18 6.11 5.27
N THR A 41 -4.59 6.89 4.28
CA THR A 41 -5.94 7.42 4.15
C THR A 41 -6.43 7.05 2.76
N GLN A 42 -7.50 6.29 2.68
CA GLN A 42 -8.06 5.85 1.42
C GLN A 42 -9.39 6.56 1.17
N SER A 43 -9.54 7.07 -0.04
CA SER A 43 -10.78 7.67 -0.50
C SER A 43 -11.10 7.08 -1.87
N GLY A 44 -12.02 6.11 -1.90
CA GLY A 44 -12.29 5.36 -3.12
C GLY A 44 -11.06 4.59 -3.54
N GLU A 45 -10.55 4.86 -4.73
CA GLU A 45 -9.33 4.24 -5.23
C GLU A 45 -8.07 5.08 -4.96
N THR A 46 -8.22 6.26 -4.38
CA THR A 46 -7.10 7.14 -4.11
C THR A 46 -6.51 6.83 -2.74
N LEU A 47 -5.19 6.70 -2.70
CA LEU A 47 -4.46 6.45 -1.46
C LEU A 47 -3.51 7.61 -1.20
N THR A 48 -3.54 8.12 0.02
CA THR A 48 -2.59 9.11 0.50
C THR A 48 -2.09 8.67 1.86
N GLY A 49 -1.05 9.30 2.36
CA GLY A 49 -0.58 8.99 3.69
C GLY A 49 0.83 9.47 3.95
N MET A 50 1.43 8.86 4.96
CA MET A 50 2.77 9.22 5.41
C MET A 50 3.62 7.98 5.62
N TYR A 51 4.84 8.07 5.16
CA TYR A 51 5.91 7.12 5.46
C TYR A 51 6.69 7.63 6.67
N HIS A 52 7.01 6.72 7.59
CA HIS A 52 7.87 7.01 8.74
C HIS A 52 8.93 5.92 8.82
N GLY A 53 10.17 6.28 8.54
CA GLY A 53 11.22 5.28 8.54
C GLY A 53 12.60 5.90 8.69
N GLN A 54 13.63 5.12 8.37
CA GLN A 54 14.99 5.55 8.57
C GLN A 54 15.40 6.72 7.66
N PHE A 55 14.62 6.98 6.62
CA PHE A 55 14.88 8.11 5.73
C PHE A 55 14.06 9.35 6.10
N GLY A 56 13.45 9.35 7.29
CA GLY A 56 12.62 10.43 7.76
C GLY A 56 11.15 10.19 7.45
N ASP A 57 10.39 11.27 7.39
CA ASP A 57 8.98 11.22 7.07
C ASP A 57 8.75 11.70 5.64
N ALA A 58 7.81 11.09 4.95
CA ALA A 58 7.50 11.51 3.58
C ALA A 58 6.02 11.27 3.29
N LYS A 59 5.44 12.17 2.52
CA LYS A 59 4.07 12.00 2.04
C LYS A 59 4.06 10.99 0.91
N LEU A 60 3.06 10.15 0.88
CA LEU A 60 2.88 9.19 -0.20
C LEU A 60 1.57 9.42 -0.91
N THR A 61 1.53 8.98 -2.16
CA THR A 61 0.31 8.95 -2.97
C THR A 61 0.27 7.65 -3.74
N GLY A 62 -0.92 7.16 -3.99
CA GLY A 62 -1.07 5.92 -4.71
C GLY A 62 -2.53 5.56 -4.98
N THR A 63 -2.74 4.28 -5.23
CA THR A 63 -4.07 3.76 -5.57
C THR A 63 -4.33 2.43 -4.89
N VAL A 64 -5.61 2.15 -4.67
CA VAL A 64 -6.09 0.85 -4.21
C VAL A 64 -7.16 0.43 -5.21
N LYS A 65 -6.92 -0.65 -5.93
CA LYS A 65 -7.85 -1.16 -6.94
C LYS A 65 -8.07 -2.64 -6.69
N GLY A 66 -9.25 -2.97 -6.17
CA GLY A 66 -9.49 -4.33 -5.72
C GLY A 66 -8.53 -4.68 -4.61
N ASP A 67 -7.74 -5.74 -4.81
CA ASP A 67 -6.71 -6.14 -3.86
C ASP A 67 -5.32 -5.61 -4.20
N LYS A 68 -5.19 -4.77 -5.23
CA LYS A 68 -3.89 -4.22 -5.65
C LYS A 68 -3.68 -2.85 -5.05
N VAL A 69 -2.52 -2.69 -4.42
CA VAL A 69 -2.14 -1.43 -3.78
C VAL A 69 -0.80 -0.98 -4.36
N GLU A 70 -0.76 0.26 -4.83
CA GLU A 70 0.50 0.84 -5.31
C GLU A 70 0.63 2.23 -4.72
N PHE A 71 1.83 2.57 -4.30
CA PHE A 71 2.09 3.94 -3.84
C PHE A 71 3.57 4.29 -4.00
N THR A 72 3.81 5.58 -4.04
CA THR A 72 5.16 6.12 -4.17
C THR A 72 5.38 7.25 -3.19
N PHE A 73 6.63 7.44 -2.82
CA PHE A 73 7.04 8.62 -2.05
C PHE A 73 8.50 8.95 -2.36
N GLY A 74 8.89 10.18 -2.08
CA GLY A 74 10.26 10.61 -2.29
C GLY A 74 10.93 10.90 -0.96
N THR A 75 12.19 10.54 -0.84
CA THR A 75 13.03 10.84 0.31
C THR A 75 14.34 11.45 -0.19
N GLU A 76 15.20 11.87 0.74
CA GLU A 76 16.53 12.34 0.37
C GLU A 76 17.34 11.25 -0.32
N ALA A 77 17.04 9.99 -0.03
CA ALA A 77 17.73 8.85 -0.64
C ALA A 77 17.19 8.50 -2.02
N GLY A 78 16.13 9.16 -2.47
CA GLY A 78 15.50 8.90 -3.77
C GLY A 78 14.05 8.51 -3.64
N SER A 79 13.45 8.11 -4.74
CA SER A 79 12.05 7.71 -4.78
C SER A 79 11.89 6.24 -4.43
N ALA A 80 10.76 5.90 -3.83
CA ALA A 80 10.40 4.54 -3.54
C ALA A 80 9.05 4.22 -4.16
N LYS A 81 8.92 3.02 -4.71
CA LYS A 81 7.66 2.53 -5.25
C LYS A 81 7.32 1.19 -4.62
N TYR A 82 6.13 1.10 -4.06
CA TYR A 82 5.62 -0.12 -3.46
C TYR A 82 4.46 -0.65 -4.29
N SER A 83 4.46 -1.95 -4.52
CA SER A 83 3.38 -2.63 -5.26
C SER A 83 3.00 -3.86 -4.46
N GLY A 84 1.79 -3.88 -3.95
CA GLY A 84 1.34 -4.92 -3.06
C GLY A 84 0.01 -5.54 -3.43
N THR A 85 -0.25 -6.66 -2.82
CA THR A 85 -1.52 -7.37 -2.92
C THR A 85 -2.05 -7.58 -1.51
N LEU A 86 -3.30 -7.19 -1.29
CA LEU A 86 -3.95 -7.37 0.00
C LEU A 86 -4.30 -8.84 0.22
N ASP A 87 -4.13 -9.26 1.46
CA ASP A 87 -4.60 -10.56 1.94
C ASP A 87 -5.60 -10.24 3.04
N GLY A 88 -6.84 -9.99 2.65
CA GLY A 88 -7.83 -9.40 3.52
C GLY A 88 -7.58 -7.91 3.68
N ALA A 89 -8.16 -7.31 4.71
CA ALA A 89 -8.07 -5.86 4.92
C ALA A 89 -6.94 -5.45 5.86
N ALA A 90 -6.24 -6.41 6.45
CA ALA A 90 -5.27 -6.14 7.50
C ALA A 90 -3.86 -6.63 7.21
N LYS A 91 -3.65 -7.28 6.06
CA LYS A 91 -2.34 -7.77 5.66
C LYS A 91 -2.08 -7.50 4.20
N MET A 92 -0.80 -7.37 3.86
CA MET A 92 -0.38 -7.07 2.50
C MET A 92 1.01 -7.62 2.28
N LYS A 93 1.32 -7.97 1.05
CA LYS A 93 2.68 -8.36 0.65
C LYS A 93 2.93 -7.88 -0.75
N GLY A 94 4.19 -7.74 -1.11
CA GLY A 94 4.52 -7.28 -2.44
C GLY A 94 5.98 -6.98 -2.63
N THR A 95 6.25 -6.07 -3.54
CA THR A 95 7.61 -5.70 -3.94
C THR A 95 7.84 -4.22 -3.72
N VAL A 96 9.10 -3.87 -3.54
CA VAL A 96 9.52 -2.48 -3.41
C VAL A 96 10.65 -2.19 -4.38
N ASP A 97 10.71 -0.95 -4.85
CA ASP A 97 11.77 -0.46 -5.67
C ASP A 97 12.22 0.88 -5.07
N TYR A 98 13.41 0.89 -4.50
CA TYR A 98 14.01 2.08 -3.91
C TYR A 98 15.05 2.72 -4.82
N GLY A 99 14.96 2.47 -6.12
CA GLY A 99 15.88 3.07 -7.07
C GLY A 99 17.31 2.56 -6.86
N GLU A 100 18.21 3.46 -6.56
CA GLU A 100 19.63 3.10 -6.39
C GLU A 100 19.87 2.22 -5.17
N LEU A 101 18.99 2.26 -4.18
CA LEU A 101 19.13 1.40 -3.02
C LEU A 101 18.71 -0.04 -3.29
N GLY A 102 18.17 -0.30 -4.48
CA GLY A 102 17.83 -1.65 -4.91
C GLY A 102 16.37 -1.99 -4.78
N LYS A 103 16.07 -3.23 -5.08
CA LYS A 103 14.71 -3.76 -5.07
C LYS A 103 14.60 -4.84 -4.00
N GLY A 104 13.39 -5.13 -3.62
CA GLY A 104 13.16 -6.16 -2.63
C GLY A 104 11.70 -6.49 -2.48
N THR A 105 11.37 -7.06 -1.34
CA THR A 105 10.02 -7.49 -1.02
C THR A 105 9.60 -6.92 0.32
N PHE A 106 8.29 -6.96 0.57
CA PHE A 106 7.77 -6.55 1.86
C PHE A 106 6.59 -7.41 2.28
N THR A 107 6.38 -7.47 3.58
CA THR A 107 5.12 -7.90 4.17
C THR A 107 4.65 -6.78 5.08
N ALA A 108 3.35 -6.69 5.28
CA ALA A 108 2.78 -5.61 6.06
C ALA A 108 1.57 -6.08 6.85
N ALA A 109 1.35 -5.46 7.98
CA ALA A 109 0.19 -5.73 8.81
C ALA A 109 -0.35 -4.42 9.37
N LYS A 110 -1.68 -4.33 9.38
CA LYS A 110 -2.37 -3.19 9.96
C LYS A 110 -2.35 -3.31 11.48
N LYS A 111 -2.11 -2.21 12.14
CA LYS A 111 -2.11 -2.16 13.60
C LYS A 111 -3.51 -2.12 14.18
#